data_6c3fda673254093308d981c806bf6b36
#
_entry.id   6c3fda673254093308d981c806bf6b36
#
_cell.length_a   1.000
_cell.length_b   1.000
_cell.length_c   1.000
_cell.angle_alpha   90.00
_cell.angle_beta   90.00
_cell.angle_gamma   90.00
#
_symmetry.space_group_name_H-M   'P 1'
#
loop_
_entity.id
_entity.type
_entity.pdbx_description
1 polymer ?
#
loop_
_entity_poly.entity_id
_entity_poly.type
_entity_poly.pdbx_seq_one_letter_code
_entity_poly.pdbx_strand_id
1 'polypeptide(L)'
;ENIDARSVLDEQFLLKLQKPVEVLKIATQVQRMKKMKSAENDVIRKGYPLNGSPKTLIILVNFSDKSFVTSSPQTAYTNLLNESGYSPNGGTGSARDYFRDASNGVFQPQFDVVGPYTLPNNMAYYGENSSGNDKNPQQMVIDACKLADQNGVDFTQYDTDNDGYVDNIFIYY
;
A
#
# COMPACT_ATOMS: atom_id res chain seq x y z
N GLU A 1 -14.33 26.33 15.18
CA GLU A 1 -13.75 24.98 15.18
C GLU A 1 -13.48 24.62 13.75
N ASN A 2 -12.19 24.56 13.42
CA ASN A 2 -11.74 24.30 12.06
C ASN A 2 -11.75 22.78 11.88
N ILE A 3 -12.82 22.24 11.32
CA ILE A 3 -12.87 20.84 10.88
C ILE A 3 -11.87 20.73 9.73
N ASP A 4 -10.79 19.97 9.94
CA ASP A 4 -9.75 19.77 8.93
C ASP A 4 -10.40 19.20 7.66
N ALA A 5 -10.21 19.90 6.54
CA ALA A 5 -10.77 19.53 5.23
C ALA A 5 -10.38 18.07 4.82
N ARG A 6 -9.25 17.54 5.32
CA ARG A 6 -8.87 16.13 5.16
C ARG A 6 -9.88 15.18 5.78
N SER A 7 -10.44 15.51 6.94
CA SER A 7 -11.40 14.64 7.62
C SER A 7 -12.73 14.53 6.87
N VAL A 8 -13.13 15.58 6.14
CA VAL A 8 -14.36 15.58 5.32
C VAL A 8 -14.14 14.80 4.00
N LEU A 9 -12.94 14.93 3.42
CA LEU A 9 -12.56 14.15 2.23
C LEU A 9 -12.50 12.65 2.54
N ASP A 10 -11.96 12.28 3.70
CA ASP A 10 -11.91 10.91 4.17
C ASP A 10 -13.32 10.31 4.37
N GLU A 11 -14.27 11.06 4.92
CA GLU A 11 -15.66 10.61 5.05
C GLU A 11 -16.37 10.45 3.71
N GLN A 12 -16.18 11.37 2.78
CA GLN A 12 -16.76 11.26 1.44
C GLN A 12 -16.14 10.11 0.63
N PHE A 13 -14.86 9.85 0.84
CA PHE A 13 -14.17 8.70 0.28
C PHE A 13 -14.78 7.38 0.80
N LEU A 14 -15.01 7.28 2.09
CA LEU A 14 -15.61 6.12 2.73
C LEU A 14 -17.05 5.83 2.28
N LEU A 15 -17.83 6.88 2.04
CA LEU A 15 -19.21 6.76 1.54
C LEU A 15 -19.29 6.29 0.09
N LYS A 16 -18.25 6.54 -0.73
CA LYS A 16 -18.17 6.05 -2.11
C LYS A 16 -17.79 4.57 -2.22
N LEU A 17 -17.22 4.00 -1.18
CA LEU A 17 -16.83 2.60 -1.10
C LEU A 17 -18.01 1.69 -0.70
N GLN A 18 -19.10 1.72 -1.42
CA GLN A 18 -20.39 1.12 -1.09
C GLN A 18 -20.46 -0.40 -1.03
N LYS A 19 -19.40 -1.17 -0.87
CA LYS A 19 -19.47 -2.61 -0.48
C LYS A 19 -18.16 -3.13 0.13
N PRO A 20 -18.24 -4.09 1.05
CA PRO A 20 -17.12 -4.55 1.82
C PRO A 20 -16.29 -5.57 1.02
N VAL A 21 -15.29 -5.08 0.37
CA VAL A 21 -14.06 -5.84 0.24
C VAL A 21 -13.30 -5.61 1.56
N GLU A 22 -12.59 -6.57 2.08
CA GLU A 22 -11.87 -6.42 3.35
C GLU A 22 -10.86 -5.26 3.38
N VAL A 23 -10.43 -4.78 2.22
CA VAL A 23 -9.74 -3.49 2.01
C VAL A 23 -10.47 -2.31 2.67
N LEU A 24 -11.77 -2.43 2.90
CA LEU A 24 -12.60 -1.40 3.56
C LEU A 24 -12.51 -1.38 5.09
N LYS A 25 -11.75 -2.28 5.66
CA LYS A 25 -11.37 -2.12 7.06
C LYS A 25 -10.51 -0.86 7.28
N ILE A 26 -9.86 -0.33 6.23
CA ILE A 26 -9.21 1.00 6.22
C ILE A 26 -10.21 2.10 6.63
N ALA A 27 -11.45 2.03 6.17
CA ALA A 27 -12.50 2.99 6.50
C ALA A 27 -12.87 3.02 7.99
N THR A 28 -12.97 1.85 8.57
CA THR A 28 -13.24 1.70 10.01
C THR A 28 -12.03 2.15 10.83
N GLN A 29 -10.81 2.04 10.28
CA GLN A 29 -9.60 2.54 10.93
C GLN A 29 -9.61 4.07 11.05
N VAL A 30 -10.05 4.81 10.01
CA VAL A 30 -10.21 6.27 10.08
C VAL A 30 -11.26 6.67 11.12
N GLN A 31 -12.41 5.97 11.18
CA GLN A 31 -13.42 6.21 12.22
C GLN A 31 -12.91 5.86 13.62
N ARG A 32 -12.14 4.78 13.75
CA ARG A 32 -11.51 4.39 15.01
C ARG A 32 -10.46 5.41 15.45
N MET A 33 -9.68 5.98 14.50
CA MET A 33 -8.73 7.05 14.77
C MET A 33 -9.41 8.33 15.27
N LYS A 34 -10.60 8.67 14.74
CA LYS A 34 -11.41 9.80 15.23
C LYS A 34 -11.94 9.54 16.63
N LYS A 35 -12.40 8.32 16.92
CA LYS A 35 -12.91 7.92 18.24
C LYS A 35 -11.80 7.86 19.30
N MET A 36 -10.57 7.52 18.90
CA MET A 36 -9.40 7.48 19.80
C MET A 36 -8.84 8.86 20.11
N LYS A 37 -8.98 9.86 19.22
CA LYS A 37 -8.65 11.26 19.53
C LYS A 37 -9.57 11.88 20.59
N SER A 38 -10.71 11.25 20.85
CA SER A 38 -11.66 11.68 21.89
C SER A 38 -11.53 10.92 23.22
N ALA A 39 -10.73 9.87 23.27
CA ALA A 39 -10.42 9.09 24.46
C ALA A 39 -8.93 9.28 24.79
N GLU A 40 -8.66 10.12 25.76
CA GLU A 40 -7.33 10.39 26.33
C GLU A 40 -6.78 9.17 27.08
N ASN A 41 -6.52 8.06 26.38
CA ASN A 41 -5.77 6.94 26.91
C ASN A 41 -4.82 6.42 25.83
N ASP A 42 -3.55 6.35 26.17
CA ASP A 42 -2.43 5.77 25.43
C ASP A 42 -2.73 4.32 24.99
N VAL A 43 -3.49 4.15 23.94
CA VAL A 43 -3.49 2.89 23.20
C VAL A 43 -2.31 2.93 22.25
N ILE A 44 -1.23 2.27 22.65
CA ILE A 44 -0.09 2.01 21.76
C ILE A 44 -0.66 1.33 20.51
N ARG A 45 -0.66 2.03 19.39
CA ARG A 45 -1.00 1.43 18.11
C ARG A 45 0.07 0.39 17.80
N LYS A 46 -0.34 -0.84 17.72
CA LYS A 46 0.44 -1.85 17.02
C LYS A 46 0.29 -1.49 15.55
N GLY A 47 1.34 -1.13 14.91
CA GLY A 47 1.42 -0.89 13.49
C GLY A 47 2.35 -1.92 12.87
N TYR A 48 2.75 -1.67 11.62
CA TYR A 48 3.70 -2.53 10.94
C TYR A 48 4.91 -2.85 11.83
N PRO A 49 5.27 -4.15 12.00
CA PRO A 49 6.34 -4.54 12.89
C PRO A 49 7.69 -3.93 12.51
N LEU A 50 8.45 -3.50 13.51
CA LEU A 50 9.79 -2.92 13.31
C LEU A 50 10.91 -3.94 13.50
N ASN A 51 10.56 -5.22 13.67
CA ASN A 51 11.50 -6.33 13.84
C ASN A 51 10.96 -7.60 13.18
N GLY A 52 11.81 -8.64 13.07
CA GLY A 52 11.47 -9.89 12.44
C GLY A 52 11.40 -9.79 10.91
N SER A 53 10.54 -10.61 10.31
CA SER A 53 10.36 -10.69 8.86
C SER A 53 8.90 -10.50 8.46
N PRO A 54 8.31 -9.32 8.74
CA PRO A 54 6.92 -9.06 8.39
C PRO A 54 6.73 -9.04 6.88
N LYS A 55 5.53 -9.44 6.45
CA LYS A 55 5.12 -9.37 5.05
C LYS A 55 4.62 -7.98 4.69
N THR A 56 4.96 -7.54 3.48
CA THR A 56 4.50 -6.29 2.87
C THR A 56 3.93 -6.59 1.50
N LEU A 57 2.72 -6.13 1.23
CA LEU A 57 2.11 -6.26 -0.08
C LEU A 57 2.58 -5.16 -1.03
N ILE A 58 3.10 -5.59 -2.18
CA ILE A 58 3.48 -4.71 -3.30
C ILE A 58 2.54 -5.00 -4.47
N ILE A 59 1.75 -4.03 -4.86
CA ILE A 59 0.85 -4.14 -5.99
C ILE A 59 1.44 -3.36 -7.17
N LEU A 60 1.73 -4.06 -8.25
CA LEU A 60 2.14 -3.44 -9.51
C LEU A 60 0.88 -3.09 -10.32
N VAL A 61 0.84 -1.90 -10.89
CA VAL A 61 -0.28 -1.48 -11.74
C VAL A 61 0.20 -0.85 -13.04
N ASN A 62 -0.51 -1.18 -14.12
CA ASN A 62 -0.48 -0.43 -15.37
C ASN A 62 -1.67 0.53 -15.40
N PHE A 63 -1.54 1.65 -16.08
CA PHE A 63 -2.69 2.44 -16.49
C PHE A 63 -3.24 1.95 -17.82
N SER A 64 -4.45 2.35 -18.20
CA SER A 64 -5.02 1.95 -19.49
C SER A 64 -4.21 2.44 -20.71
N ASP A 65 -3.41 3.49 -20.52
CA ASP A 65 -2.57 4.14 -21.55
C ASP A 65 -1.06 3.99 -21.32
N LYS A 66 -0.64 3.46 -20.16
CA LYS A 66 0.78 3.29 -19.78
C LYS A 66 1.00 1.97 -19.09
N SER A 67 2.06 1.28 -19.49
CA SER A 67 2.48 0.00 -18.89
C SER A 67 3.95 0.02 -18.53
N PHE A 68 4.37 -0.90 -17.68
CA PHE A 68 5.78 -1.13 -17.43
C PHE A 68 6.54 -1.40 -18.74
N VAL A 69 7.71 -0.83 -18.84
CA VAL A 69 8.60 -1.04 -20.03
C VAL A 69 9.29 -2.41 -19.97
N THR A 70 9.59 -2.91 -18.76
CA THR A 70 10.19 -4.23 -18.61
C THR A 70 9.21 -5.35 -18.97
N SER A 71 9.71 -6.39 -19.63
CA SER A 71 8.91 -7.52 -20.09
C SER A 71 8.38 -8.42 -18.96
N SER A 72 9.00 -8.37 -17.79
CA SER A 72 8.63 -9.20 -16.63
C SER A 72 8.68 -8.36 -15.36
N PRO A 73 7.76 -7.39 -15.20
CA PRO A 73 7.82 -6.44 -14.10
C PRO A 73 7.71 -7.12 -12.73
N GLN A 74 6.83 -8.11 -12.57
CA GLN A 74 6.70 -8.84 -11.32
C GLN A 74 8.03 -9.47 -10.87
N THR A 75 8.71 -10.18 -11.77
CA THR A 75 10.03 -10.79 -11.46
C THR A 75 11.07 -9.71 -11.17
N ALA A 76 11.13 -8.65 -11.98
CA ALA A 76 12.09 -7.57 -11.78
C ALA A 76 11.94 -6.90 -10.42
N TYR A 77 10.70 -6.59 -10.01
CA TYR A 77 10.43 -5.99 -8.70
C TYR A 77 10.60 -6.98 -7.55
N THR A 78 10.25 -8.27 -7.73
CA THR A 78 10.51 -9.31 -6.74
C THR A 78 12.01 -9.39 -6.43
N ASN A 79 12.85 -9.40 -7.46
CA ASN A 79 14.30 -9.45 -7.30
C ASN A 79 14.86 -8.17 -6.66
N LEU A 80 14.46 -6.99 -7.17
CA LEU A 80 14.84 -5.68 -6.61
C LEU A 80 14.53 -5.58 -5.11
N LEU A 81 13.40 -6.12 -4.68
CA LEU A 81 12.93 -5.98 -3.31
C LEU A 81 13.46 -7.08 -2.38
N ASN A 82 13.68 -8.32 -2.87
CA ASN A 82 13.96 -9.48 -2.00
C ASN A 82 15.28 -10.20 -2.27
N GLU A 83 15.87 -10.10 -3.49
CA GLU A 83 17.02 -10.93 -3.86
C GLU A 83 18.26 -10.51 -3.07
N SER A 84 18.85 -11.47 -2.34
CA SER A 84 20.06 -11.20 -1.57
C SER A 84 21.22 -10.87 -2.50
N GLY A 85 21.90 -9.75 -2.24
CA GLY A 85 23.02 -9.28 -3.05
C GLY A 85 22.60 -8.77 -4.44
N TYR A 86 21.35 -8.30 -4.61
CA TYR A 86 20.88 -7.73 -5.87
C TYR A 86 21.85 -6.69 -6.44
N SER A 87 22.32 -6.92 -7.67
CA SER A 87 23.38 -6.09 -8.30
C SER A 87 23.04 -5.50 -9.66
N PRO A 88 21.93 -5.83 -10.33
CA PRO A 88 21.59 -5.24 -11.63
C PRO A 88 21.57 -3.69 -11.58
N ASN A 89 21.96 -3.07 -12.69
CA ASN A 89 22.00 -1.61 -12.86
C ASN A 89 22.84 -0.86 -11.79
N GLY A 90 23.87 -1.50 -11.24
CA GLY A 90 24.73 -0.91 -10.20
C GLY A 90 24.12 -0.97 -8.78
N GLY A 91 23.12 -1.79 -8.58
CA GLY A 91 22.58 -2.07 -7.25
C GLY A 91 23.62 -2.68 -6.32
N THR A 92 23.54 -2.36 -5.04
CA THR A 92 24.43 -2.86 -3.97
C THR A 92 23.69 -3.68 -2.93
N GLY A 93 22.62 -4.33 -3.34
CA GLY A 93 21.69 -5.13 -2.53
C GLY A 93 20.24 -4.82 -2.86
N SER A 94 19.32 -5.65 -2.37
CA SER A 94 17.89 -5.44 -2.48
C SER A 94 17.37 -4.49 -1.37
N ALA A 95 16.08 -4.11 -1.46
CA ALA A 95 15.44 -3.38 -0.37
C ALA A 95 15.50 -4.15 0.95
N ARG A 96 15.29 -5.47 0.90
CA ARG A 96 15.42 -6.36 2.06
C ARG A 96 16.84 -6.36 2.64
N ASP A 97 17.88 -6.40 1.78
CA ASP A 97 19.27 -6.31 2.23
C ASP A 97 19.53 -4.98 2.95
N TYR A 98 19.03 -3.87 2.39
CA TYR A 98 19.16 -2.56 3.01
C TYR A 98 18.54 -2.53 4.43
N PHE A 99 17.32 -3.03 4.59
CA PHE A 99 16.67 -3.04 5.91
C PHE A 99 17.37 -3.98 6.89
N ARG A 100 17.80 -5.15 6.43
CA ARG A 100 18.60 -6.08 7.23
C ARG A 100 19.88 -5.42 7.75
N ASP A 101 20.64 -4.79 6.87
CA ASP A 101 21.93 -4.20 7.20
C ASP A 101 21.76 -2.94 8.08
N ALA A 102 20.82 -2.07 7.77
CA ALA A 102 20.49 -0.89 8.56
C ALA A 102 20.00 -1.21 9.97
N SER A 103 19.36 -2.37 10.15
CA SER A 103 18.85 -2.83 11.46
C SER A 103 19.77 -3.81 12.19
N ASN A 104 20.99 -4.07 11.69
CA ASN A 104 21.87 -5.13 12.19
C ASN A 104 21.20 -6.52 12.24
N GLY A 105 20.40 -6.85 11.23
CA GLY A 105 19.71 -8.12 11.10
C GLY A 105 18.40 -8.26 11.87
N VAL A 106 18.00 -7.23 12.61
CA VAL A 106 16.79 -7.27 13.46
C VAL A 106 15.51 -7.18 12.62
N PHE A 107 15.53 -6.46 11.49
CA PHE A 107 14.37 -6.23 10.63
C PHE A 107 14.68 -6.66 9.18
N GLN A 108 13.92 -7.65 8.68
CA GLN A 108 14.12 -8.24 7.36
C GLN A 108 12.76 -8.43 6.66
N PRO A 109 12.12 -7.37 6.20
CA PRO A 109 10.78 -7.46 5.60
C PRO A 109 10.78 -8.38 4.38
N GLN A 110 9.65 -9.04 4.14
CA GLN A 110 9.39 -9.84 2.94
C GLN A 110 8.38 -9.10 2.07
N PHE A 111 8.72 -8.89 0.80
CA PHE A 111 7.87 -8.16 -0.13
C PHE A 111 7.17 -9.13 -1.07
N ASP A 112 5.87 -9.30 -0.90
CA ASP A 112 5.04 -10.11 -1.79
C ASP A 112 4.57 -9.24 -2.96
N VAL A 113 5.10 -9.49 -4.16
CA VAL A 113 4.84 -8.69 -5.36
C VAL A 113 3.75 -9.34 -6.20
N VAL A 114 2.69 -8.60 -6.47
CA VAL A 114 1.54 -9.06 -7.28
C VAL A 114 1.28 -8.12 -8.45
N GLY A 115 0.59 -8.62 -9.47
CA GLY A 115 0.31 -7.88 -10.71
C GLY A 115 1.42 -8.06 -11.77
N PRO A 116 1.57 -7.14 -12.74
CA PRO A 116 0.84 -5.87 -12.82
C PRO A 116 -0.62 -6.02 -13.22
N TYR A 117 -1.50 -5.30 -12.55
CA TYR A 117 -2.90 -5.19 -12.92
C TYR A 117 -3.14 -3.92 -13.74
N THR A 118 -4.01 -3.99 -14.75
CA THR A 118 -4.34 -2.81 -15.55
C THR A 118 -5.52 -2.07 -14.95
N LEU A 119 -5.27 -0.84 -14.48
CA LEU A 119 -6.29 0.04 -13.94
C LEU A 119 -7.29 0.47 -15.03
N PRO A 120 -8.55 0.73 -14.69
CA PRO A 120 -9.61 1.05 -15.66
C PRO A 120 -9.39 2.39 -16.38
N ASN A 121 -8.67 3.34 -15.77
CA ASN A 121 -8.48 4.67 -16.31
C ASN A 121 -7.02 4.93 -16.73
N ASN A 122 -6.81 6.01 -17.47
CA ASN A 122 -5.49 6.46 -17.89
C ASN A 122 -4.72 7.14 -16.74
N MET A 123 -3.42 7.32 -16.93
CA MET A 123 -2.54 7.92 -15.94
C MET A 123 -2.99 9.32 -15.53
N ALA A 124 -3.45 10.15 -16.50
CA ALA A 124 -3.91 11.50 -16.23
C ALA A 124 -5.17 11.55 -15.35
N TYR A 125 -6.04 10.54 -15.44
CA TYR A 125 -7.21 10.47 -14.56
C TYR A 125 -6.82 10.40 -13.08
N TYR A 126 -5.77 9.67 -12.74
CA TYR A 126 -5.31 9.47 -11.36
C TYR A 126 -4.37 10.56 -10.88
N GLY A 127 -3.40 10.96 -11.71
CA GLY A 127 -2.25 11.76 -11.31
C GLY A 127 -2.13 13.14 -12.00
N GLU A 128 -3.11 13.56 -12.84
CA GLU A 128 -3.07 14.91 -13.40
C GLU A 128 -3.19 15.97 -12.29
N ASN A 129 -2.26 16.92 -12.31
CA ASN A 129 -2.26 17.99 -11.32
C ASN A 129 -3.46 18.91 -11.47
N SER A 130 -4.19 19.09 -10.38
CA SER A 130 -5.26 20.08 -10.25
C SER A 130 -5.01 20.93 -9.02
N SER A 131 -4.72 22.21 -9.19
CA SER A 131 -4.45 23.15 -8.08
C SER A 131 -3.34 22.71 -7.12
N GLY A 132 -2.29 22.05 -7.66
CA GLY A 132 -1.11 21.60 -6.90
C GLY A 132 -1.25 20.24 -6.22
N ASN A 133 -2.34 19.49 -6.45
CA ASN A 133 -2.53 18.12 -5.98
C ASN A 133 -2.88 17.20 -7.15
N ASP A 134 -2.59 15.92 -6.99
CA ASP A 134 -3.05 14.89 -7.91
C ASP A 134 -4.58 14.81 -7.90
N LYS A 135 -5.17 14.50 -9.05
CA LYS A 135 -6.60 14.57 -9.28
C LYS A 135 -7.39 13.50 -8.51
N ASN A 136 -6.98 12.25 -8.62
CA ASN A 136 -7.67 11.11 -8.03
C ASN A 136 -6.71 10.03 -7.48
N PRO A 137 -5.70 10.36 -6.66
CA PRO A 137 -4.72 9.37 -6.18
C PRO A 137 -5.37 8.29 -5.30
N GLN A 138 -6.40 8.66 -4.51
CA GLN A 138 -7.14 7.69 -3.68
C GLN A 138 -7.88 6.66 -4.54
N GLN A 139 -8.40 7.06 -5.70
CA GLN A 139 -9.09 6.14 -6.61
C GLN A 139 -8.11 5.12 -7.21
N MET A 140 -6.85 5.50 -7.44
CA MET A 140 -5.81 4.57 -7.87
C MET A 140 -5.61 3.46 -6.83
N VAL A 141 -5.51 3.81 -5.56
CA VAL A 141 -5.37 2.83 -4.47
C VAL A 141 -6.56 1.87 -4.41
N ILE A 142 -7.79 2.42 -4.53
CA ILE A 142 -9.01 1.61 -4.52
C ILE A 142 -9.02 0.61 -5.67
N ASP A 143 -8.75 1.10 -6.89
CA ASP A 143 -8.83 0.26 -8.08
C ASP A 143 -7.73 -0.81 -8.06
N ALA A 144 -6.52 -0.48 -7.61
CA ALA A 144 -5.43 -1.43 -7.42
C ALA A 144 -5.79 -2.55 -6.42
N CYS A 145 -6.29 -2.16 -5.25
CA CYS A 145 -6.68 -3.13 -4.23
C CYS A 145 -7.86 -4.01 -4.67
N LYS A 146 -8.85 -3.45 -5.36
CA LYS A 146 -9.96 -4.24 -5.92
C LYS A 146 -9.49 -5.28 -6.93
N LEU A 147 -8.56 -4.88 -7.81
CA LEU A 147 -8.00 -5.80 -8.80
C LEU A 147 -7.17 -6.90 -8.12
N ALA A 148 -6.38 -6.56 -7.10
CA ALA A 148 -5.63 -7.54 -6.33
C ALA A 148 -6.56 -8.55 -5.65
N ASP A 149 -7.63 -8.11 -5.01
CA ASP A 149 -8.67 -8.95 -4.39
C ASP A 149 -9.34 -9.88 -5.43
N GLN A 150 -9.78 -9.33 -6.55
CA GLN A 150 -10.38 -10.10 -7.65
C GLN A 150 -9.44 -11.17 -8.23
N ASN A 151 -8.13 -10.98 -8.09
CA ASN A 151 -7.11 -11.94 -8.52
C ASN A 151 -6.62 -12.83 -7.36
N GLY A 152 -7.33 -12.87 -6.25
CA GLY A 152 -7.14 -13.84 -5.17
C GLY A 152 -6.06 -13.46 -4.15
N VAL A 153 -5.69 -12.18 -4.04
CA VAL A 153 -4.78 -11.73 -2.97
C VAL A 153 -5.51 -11.78 -1.64
N ASP A 154 -4.98 -12.57 -0.72
CA ASP A 154 -5.48 -12.66 0.66
C ASP A 154 -4.85 -11.54 1.51
N PHE A 155 -5.60 -10.48 1.70
CA PHE A 155 -5.16 -9.31 2.48
C PHE A 155 -4.97 -9.60 3.98
N THR A 156 -5.54 -10.68 4.50
CA THR A 156 -5.39 -11.04 5.93
C THR A 156 -3.94 -11.41 6.29
N GLN A 157 -3.13 -11.80 5.30
CA GLN A 157 -1.72 -12.11 5.51
C GLN A 157 -0.85 -10.89 5.82
N TYR A 158 -1.39 -9.68 5.62
CA TYR A 158 -0.70 -8.40 5.82
C TYR A 158 -1.28 -7.61 7.01
N ASP A 159 -2.08 -8.27 7.84
CA ASP A 159 -2.57 -7.82 9.14
C ASP A 159 -1.78 -8.57 10.22
N THR A 160 -0.61 -8.05 10.58
CA THR A 160 0.34 -8.77 11.44
C THR A 160 -0.03 -8.75 12.92
N ASP A 161 -0.85 -7.79 13.33
CA ASP A 161 -1.30 -7.68 14.73
C ASP A 161 -2.74 -8.16 14.94
N ASN A 162 -3.38 -8.67 13.86
CA ASN A 162 -4.74 -9.19 13.85
C ASN A 162 -5.78 -8.18 14.36
N ASP A 163 -5.60 -6.91 14.04
CA ASP A 163 -6.54 -5.85 14.39
C ASP A 163 -7.66 -5.68 13.34
N GLY A 164 -7.58 -6.42 12.25
CA GLY A 164 -8.52 -6.46 11.13
C GLY A 164 -8.19 -5.45 10.04
N TYR A 165 -7.01 -4.87 10.03
CA TYR A 165 -6.53 -3.93 9.02
C TYR A 165 -5.21 -4.38 8.43
N VAL A 166 -5.01 -4.10 7.15
CA VAL A 166 -3.70 -4.28 6.50
C VAL A 166 -2.75 -3.21 7.01
N ASP A 167 -1.60 -3.62 7.53
CA ASP A 167 -0.63 -2.70 8.13
C ASP A 167 0.01 -1.78 7.08
N ASN A 168 0.28 -2.32 5.89
CA ASN A 168 1.11 -1.64 4.91
C ASN A 168 0.86 -2.19 3.49
N ILE A 169 0.73 -1.29 2.51
CA ILE A 169 0.64 -1.60 1.07
C ILE A 169 1.46 -0.57 0.29
N PHE A 170 2.26 -1.03 -0.66
CA PHE A 170 2.88 -0.16 -1.65
C PHE A 170 2.30 -0.43 -3.03
N ILE A 171 2.14 0.63 -3.82
CA ILE A 171 1.70 0.55 -5.21
C ILE A 171 2.80 1.14 -6.09
N TYR A 172 3.26 0.35 -7.06
CA TYR A 172 4.24 0.77 -8.06
C TYR A 172 3.60 0.84 -9.45
N TYR A 173 3.96 1.87 -10.20
CA TYR A 173 3.47 2.13 -11.56
C TYR A 173 4.53 2.77 -12.45
#